data_b1c0084818edeea4b7c75cdaac13eeaf
#
_entry.id   b1c0084818edeea4b7c75cdaac13eeaf
#
_cell.length_a   1.000
_cell.length_b   1.000
_cell.length_c   1.000
_cell.angle_alpha   90.00
_cell.angle_beta   90.00
_cell.angle_gamma   90.00
#
_symmetry.space_group_name_H-M   'P 1'
#
loop_
_entity.id
_entity.type
_entity.pdbx_description
1 polymer ?
#
loop_
_entity_poly.entity_id
_entity_poly.type
_entity_poly.pdbx_seq_one_letter_code
_entity_poly.pdbx_strand_id
1 'polypeptide(L)'
;KGAYFANPCFTQIHPTCIPRSGDYQSKLTLMSESLRNDGRIWVPKKMEDAVAIREKRKRPTEIPEEDRDYYLERRYPAFGNLVPRDVASRAAKERCDAGYGVNETGEAVYLDFASAIERYGKEQCKIHGVEPTKEEVIKRGEKIVEAKYGNLFQMYEKIVAENPYKTPMMIYPATHYTMGGIWVDYNLMTTIPGCYAIGEANFSDH
;
A
#
# COMPACT_ATOMS: atom_id res chain seq x y z
N LYS A 1 -2.64 -22.18 -31.46
CA LYS A 1 -1.52 -22.07 -32.46
C LYS A 1 -1.89 -20.96 -33.45
N GLY A 2 -1.03 -19.93 -33.60
CA GLY A 2 -1.25 -18.83 -34.55
C GLY A 2 -1.69 -17.50 -33.91
N ALA A 3 -2.15 -17.47 -32.65
CA ALA A 3 -2.36 -16.22 -31.91
C ALA A 3 -1.02 -15.63 -31.49
N TYR A 4 -0.85 -14.33 -31.71
CA TYR A 4 0.31 -13.58 -31.22
C TYR A 4 0.03 -12.98 -29.87
N PHE A 5 1.09 -12.85 -29.06
CA PHE A 5 1.07 -12.13 -27.77
C PHE A 5 1.93 -10.88 -27.91
N ALA A 6 1.44 -9.78 -27.36
CA ALA A 6 2.17 -8.53 -27.29
C ALA A 6 2.62 -8.27 -25.84
N ASN A 7 3.81 -7.70 -25.67
CA ASN A 7 4.40 -7.31 -24.38
C ASN A 7 4.38 -8.38 -23.26
N PRO A 8 4.71 -9.66 -23.54
CA PRO A 8 4.54 -10.74 -22.56
C PRO A 8 5.59 -10.74 -21.44
N CYS A 9 6.58 -9.86 -21.50
CA CYS A 9 7.73 -9.85 -20.59
C CYS A 9 7.58 -8.92 -19.38
N PHE A 10 6.49 -8.15 -19.29
CA PHE A 10 6.29 -7.20 -18.19
C PHE A 10 5.36 -7.77 -17.13
N THR A 11 5.84 -7.78 -15.90
CA THR A 11 5.03 -8.10 -14.72
C THR A 11 4.86 -6.81 -13.89
N GLN A 12 3.61 -6.45 -13.62
CA GLN A 12 3.31 -5.33 -12.74
C GLN A 12 3.43 -5.75 -11.28
N ILE A 13 4.15 -4.97 -10.50
CA ILE A 13 4.24 -5.12 -9.04
C ILE A 13 3.35 -4.07 -8.38
N HIS A 14 2.49 -4.51 -7.47
CA HIS A 14 1.62 -3.62 -6.72
C HIS A 14 2.21 -3.32 -5.34
N PRO A 15 2.39 -2.04 -4.96
CA PRO A 15 3.12 -1.68 -3.73
C PRO A 15 2.30 -1.83 -2.45
N THR A 16 0.96 -1.94 -2.53
CA THR A 16 0.06 -1.93 -1.38
C THR A 16 -0.69 -3.25 -1.19
N CYS A 17 0.01 -4.38 -1.29
CA CYS A 17 -0.55 -5.68 -0.99
C CYS A 17 -0.49 -5.95 0.52
N ILE A 18 -1.45 -6.69 1.06
CA ILE A 18 -1.42 -7.15 2.44
C ILE A 18 -0.45 -8.33 2.54
N PRO A 19 0.60 -8.27 3.39
CA PRO A 19 1.50 -9.40 3.60
C PRO A 19 0.75 -10.57 4.23
N ARG A 20 1.28 -11.77 4.08
CA ARG A 20 0.70 -12.96 4.72
C ARG A 20 0.59 -12.75 6.23
N SER A 21 -0.62 -12.93 6.73
CA SER A 21 -0.94 -12.86 8.15
C SER A 21 -1.61 -14.16 8.59
N GLY A 22 -0.89 -14.98 9.37
CA GLY A 22 -1.36 -16.28 9.86
C GLY A 22 -1.44 -17.38 8.78
N ASP A 23 -1.86 -18.57 9.20
CA ASP A 23 -1.84 -19.79 8.37
C ASP A 23 -2.99 -19.89 7.37
N TYR A 24 -4.04 -19.10 7.54
CA TYR A 24 -5.29 -19.21 6.77
C TYR A 24 -5.40 -18.29 5.56
N GLN A 25 -4.47 -17.36 5.40
CA GLN A 25 -4.48 -16.48 4.23
C GLN A 25 -3.95 -17.21 3.00
N SER A 26 -4.84 -17.72 2.18
CA SER A 26 -4.51 -18.48 0.96
C SER A 26 -4.36 -17.61 -0.28
N LYS A 27 -4.76 -16.34 -0.24
CA LYS A 27 -4.81 -15.44 -1.39
C LYS A 27 -4.05 -14.15 -1.13
N LEU A 28 -3.32 -13.69 -2.14
CA LEU A 28 -2.80 -12.35 -2.20
C LEU A 28 -3.97 -11.35 -2.22
N THR A 29 -3.97 -10.39 -1.31
CA THR A 29 -4.97 -9.32 -1.27
C THR A 29 -4.32 -7.99 -1.57
N LEU A 30 -4.79 -7.34 -2.64
CA LEU A 30 -4.36 -6.01 -3.02
C LEU A 30 -5.24 -4.97 -2.34
N MET A 31 -4.60 -3.94 -1.81
CA MET A 31 -5.27 -2.76 -1.29
C MET A 31 -5.24 -1.65 -2.34
N SER A 32 -6.27 -0.81 -2.36
CA SER A 32 -6.29 0.34 -3.27
C SER A 32 -5.09 1.27 -3.05
N GLU A 33 -4.47 1.71 -4.13
CA GLU A 33 -3.39 2.70 -4.08
C GLU A 33 -3.84 4.06 -3.54
N SER A 34 -5.14 4.35 -3.56
CA SER A 34 -5.70 5.57 -2.98
C SER A 34 -5.31 5.77 -1.51
N LEU A 35 -4.99 4.69 -0.81
CA LEU A 35 -4.46 4.74 0.56
C LEU A 35 -3.18 5.58 0.66
N ARG A 36 -2.36 5.62 -0.39
CA ARG A 36 -1.12 6.41 -0.44
C ARG A 36 -1.35 7.92 -0.55
N ASN A 37 -2.59 8.37 -0.84
CA ASN A 37 -2.91 9.78 -0.88
C ASN A 37 -2.83 10.44 0.50
N ASP A 38 -3.15 9.70 1.53
CA ASP A 38 -3.18 10.19 2.91
C ASP A 38 -2.28 9.37 3.86
N GLY A 39 -2.01 8.12 3.53
CA GLY A 39 -1.11 7.27 4.30
C GLY A 39 0.36 7.56 4.04
N ARG A 40 1.19 7.56 5.08
CA ARG A 40 2.64 7.74 5.01
C ARG A 40 3.36 6.41 5.14
N ILE A 41 4.29 6.14 4.23
CA ILE A 41 5.03 4.87 4.19
C ILE A 41 6.36 5.03 4.91
N TRP A 42 6.65 4.12 5.85
CA TRP A 42 7.87 4.16 6.63
C TRP A 42 8.35 2.77 7.08
N VAL A 43 9.62 2.72 7.49
CA VAL A 43 10.25 1.63 8.24
C VAL A 43 10.99 2.23 9.44
N PRO A 44 11.33 1.44 10.49
CA PRO A 44 12.20 1.93 11.56
C PRO A 44 13.56 2.38 11.01
N LYS A 45 14.14 3.45 11.56
CA LYS A 45 15.51 3.88 11.21
C LYS A 45 16.58 2.93 11.76
N LYS A 46 16.30 2.28 12.88
CA LYS A 46 17.21 1.35 13.56
C LYS A 46 16.84 -0.09 13.21
N MET A 47 17.81 -0.87 12.82
CA MET A 47 17.60 -2.29 12.50
C MET A 47 17.14 -3.09 13.72
N GLU A 48 17.62 -2.73 14.91
CA GLU A 48 17.24 -3.36 16.18
C GLU A 48 15.72 -3.21 16.43
N ASP A 49 15.14 -2.07 16.06
CA ASP A 49 13.71 -1.84 16.18
C ASP A 49 12.92 -2.70 15.18
N ALA A 50 13.40 -2.84 13.95
CA ALA A 50 12.79 -3.72 12.96
C ALA A 50 12.83 -5.19 13.42
N VAL A 51 13.95 -5.63 13.98
CA VAL A 51 14.09 -6.98 14.58
C VAL A 51 13.14 -7.15 15.76
N ALA A 52 13.08 -6.18 16.67
CA ALA A 52 12.20 -6.23 17.85
C ALA A 52 10.71 -6.31 17.47
N ILE A 53 10.32 -5.63 16.39
CA ILE A 53 8.96 -5.70 15.84
C ILE A 53 8.68 -7.09 15.26
N ARG A 54 9.58 -7.63 14.43
CA ARG A 54 9.45 -8.99 13.86
C ARG A 54 9.30 -10.07 14.93
N GLU A 55 10.03 -9.92 16.03
CA GLU A 55 9.98 -10.81 17.18
C GLU A 55 8.85 -10.50 18.17
N LYS A 56 7.95 -9.58 17.82
CA LYS A 56 6.82 -9.16 18.68
C LYS A 56 7.20 -8.61 20.05
N ARG A 57 8.46 -8.16 20.20
CA ARG A 57 8.96 -7.52 21.43
C ARG A 57 8.69 -6.01 21.51
N LYS A 58 8.34 -5.39 20.37
CA LYS A 58 8.05 -3.95 20.26
C LYS A 58 6.89 -3.73 19.30
N ARG A 59 6.01 -2.78 19.62
CA ARG A 59 4.89 -2.40 18.76
C ARG A 59 5.28 -1.25 17.83
N PRO A 60 4.72 -1.13 16.62
CA PRO A 60 5.00 0.00 15.74
C PRO A 60 4.65 1.36 16.35
N THR A 61 3.62 1.41 17.21
CA THR A 61 3.20 2.63 17.92
C THR A 61 4.20 3.11 18.98
N GLU A 62 5.14 2.26 19.38
CA GLU A 62 6.22 2.61 20.32
C GLU A 62 7.46 3.18 19.61
N ILE A 63 7.47 3.22 18.27
CA ILE A 63 8.52 3.86 17.49
C ILE A 63 8.18 5.35 17.39
N PRO A 64 8.99 6.25 18.00
CA PRO A 64 8.75 7.69 17.92
C PRO A 64 8.94 8.20 16.47
N GLU A 65 8.34 9.34 16.16
CA GLU A 65 8.33 9.92 14.82
C GLU A 65 9.75 10.15 14.28
N GLU A 66 10.66 10.59 15.11
CA GLU A 66 12.08 10.82 14.78
C GLU A 66 12.85 9.54 14.43
N ASP A 67 12.40 8.38 14.90
CA ASP A 67 13.00 7.08 14.62
C ASP A 67 12.31 6.34 13.43
N ARG A 68 11.42 7.01 12.70
CA ARG A 68 10.77 6.50 11.48
C ARG A 68 11.49 7.01 10.23
N ASP A 69 11.85 6.13 9.33
CA ASP A 69 12.37 6.50 7.99
C ASP A 69 11.22 6.54 6.98
N TYR A 70 10.73 7.72 6.69
CA TYR A 70 9.80 7.99 5.60
C TYR A 70 10.55 8.04 4.28
N TYR A 71 11.10 6.90 3.87
CA TYR A 71 12.10 6.79 2.80
C TYR A 71 11.63 7.29 1.44
N LEU A 72 10.33 7.20 1.11
CA LEU A 72 9.80 7.76 -0.15
C LEU A 72 9.79 9.29 -0.11
N GLU A 73 9.32 9.89 0.98
CA GLU A 73 9.31 11.34 1.16
C GLU A 73 10.75 11.92 1.14
N ARG A 74 11.69 11.22 1.77
CA ARG A 74 13.08 11.63 1.83
C ARG A 74 13.80 11.52 0.47
N ARG A 75 13.54 10.45 -0.29
CA ARG A 75 14.19 10.18 -1.58
C ARG A 75 13.55 10.94 -2.73
N TYR A 76 12.25 11.14 -2.68
CA TYR A 76 11.43 11.70 -3.76
C TYR A 76 10.55 12.84 -3.25
N PRO A 77 11.13 13.95 -2.79
CA PRO A 77 10.37 15.01 -2.10
C PRO A 77 9.27 15.66 -2.96
N ALA A 78 9.37 15.60 -4.28
CA ALA A 78 8.35 16.15 -5.18
C ALA A 78 7.07 15.29 -5.25
N PHE A 79 7.17 13.99 -5.01
CA PHE A 79 6.06 13.04 -5.12
C PHE A 79 5.73 12.36 -3.79
N GLY A 80 6.71 12.22 -2.89
CA GLY A 80 6.54 11.55 -1.62
C GLY A 80 5.97 10.14 -1.77
N ASN A 81 4.89 9.87 -1.06
CA ASN A 81 4.22 8.57 -1.12
C ASN A 81 3.47 8.30 -2.43
N LEU A 82 3.35 9.31 -3.31
CA LEU A 82 2.65 9.21 -4.60
C LEU A 82 3.56 8.92 -5.80
N VAL A 83 4.81 8.51 -5.56
CA VAL A 83 5.68 8.02 -6.62
C VAL A 83 5.04 6.86 -7.40
N PRO A 84 5.41 6.63 -8.68
CA PRO A 84 4.93 5.51 -9.48
C PRO A 84 5.06 4.16 -8.76
N ARG A 85 4.19 3.21 -9.12
CA ARG A 85 4.11 1.87 -8.49
C ARG A 85 5.45 1.15 -8.44
N ASP A 86 6.17 1.15 -9.55
CA ASP A 86 7.47 0.49 -9.68
C ASP A 86 8.54 1.14 -8.78
N VAL A 87 8.52 2.46 -8.66
CA VAL A 87 9.42 3.20 -7.77
C VAL A 87 9.12 2.88 -6.31
N ALA A 88 7.84 2.93 -5.91
CA ALA A 88 7.43 2.61 -4.55
C ALA A 88 7.77 1.15 -4.19
N SER A 89 7.51 0.22 -5.11
CA SER A 89 7.76 -1.21 -4.90
C SER A 89 9.25 -1.52 -4.76
N ARG A 90 10.09 -0.98 -5.63
CA ARG A 90 11.55 -1.14 -5.56
C ARG A 90 12.13 -0.54 -4.29
N ALA A 91 11.67 0.65 -3.90
CA ALA A 91 12.14 1.28 -2.68
C ALA A 91 11.74 0.50 -1.42
N ALA A 92 10.52 -0.05 -1.37
CA ALA A 92 10.09 -0.92 -0.29
C ALA A 92 10.93 -2.21 -0.21
N LYS A 93 11.10 -2.88 -1.36
CA LYS A 93 11.94 -4.09 -1.45
C LYS A 93 13.37 -3.83 -0.96
N GLU A 94 13.96 -2.74 -1.39
CA GLU A 94 15.31 -2.35 -0.96
C GLU A 94 15.42 -2.16 0.56
N ARG A 95 14.40 -1.55 1.20
CA ARG A 95 14.39 -1.44 2.67
C ARG A 95 14.26 -2.79 3.35
N CYS A 96 13.41 -3.66 2.82
CA CYS A 96 13.24 -5.01 3.34
C CYS A 96 14.51 -5.86 3.17
N ASP A 97 15.14 -5.84 2.01
CA ASP A 97 16.40 -6.56 1.74
C ASP A 97 17.56 -6.04 2.61
N ALA A 98 17.53 -4.76 2.95
CA ALA A 98 18.50 -4.18 3.89
C ALA A 98 18.22 -4.50 5.37
N GLY A 99 17.18 -5.30 5.68
CA GLY A 99 16.87 -5.78 7.03
C GLY A 99 15.87 -4.91 7.82
N TYR A 100 15.29 -3.88 7.21
CA TYR A 100 14.33 -2.97 7.88
C TYR A 100 12.85 -3.38 7.75
N GLY A 101 12.55 -4.49 7.08
CA GLY A 101 11.20 -5.01 6.97
C GLY A 101 10.59 -5.41 8.31
N VAL A 102 9.27 -5.27 8.45
CA VAL A 102 8.58 -5.24 9.75
C VAL A 102 7.66 -6.42 10.07
N ASN A 103 7.23 -7.20 9.08
CA ASN A 103 6.45 -8.42 9.34
C ASN A 103 7.37 -9.61 9.70
N GLU A 104 6.81 -10.74 10.07
CA GLU A 104 7.56 -11.95 10.49
C GLU A 104 8.62 -12.38 9.46
N THR A 105 8.34 -12.23 8.16
CA THR A 105 9.27 -12.56 7.08
C THR A 105 10.23 -11.42 6.72
N GLY A 106 10.04 -10.21 7.27
CA GLY A 106 10.84 -9.04 6.94
C GLY A 106 10.58 -8.43 5.56
N GLU A 107 9.44 -8.74 4.93
CA GLU A 107 9.10 -8.34 3.56
C GLU A 107 8.15 -7.14 3.49
N ALA A 108 7.63 -6.65 4.62
CA ALA A 108 6.65 -5.58 4.68
C ALA A 108 7.23 -4.26 5.19
N VAL A 109 6.52 -3.19 4.86
CA VAL A 109 6.73 -1.82 5.38
C VAL A 109 5.42 -1.31 5.97
N TYR A 110 5.48 -0.24 6.76
CA TYR A 110 4.28 0.37 7.32
C TYR A 110 3.66 1.42 6.41
N LEU A 111 2.32 1.48 6.43
CA LEU A 111 1.48 2.54 5.88
C LEU A 111 0.64 3.10 7.03
N ASP A 112 0.90 4.34 7.42
CA ASP A 112 0.40 4.97 8.65
C ASP A 112 -0.53 6.14 8.35
N PHE A 113 -1.69 6.16 8.99
CA PHE A 113 -2.70 7.20 8.85
C PHE A 113 -2.76 8.19 10.02
N ALA A 114 -1.90 8.05 11.03
CA ALA A 114 -1.92 8.93 12.21
C ALA A 114 -1.80 10.42 11.83
N SER A 115 -0.90 10.76 10.92
CA SER A 115 -0.71 12.13 10.41
C SER A 115 -1.93 12.66 9.67
N ALA A 116 -2.61 11.81 8.89
CA ALA A 116 -3.83 12.19 8.17
C ALA A 116 -4.98 12.43 9.13
N ILE A 117 -5.16 11.55 10.12
CA ILE A 117 -6.17 11.71 11.17
C ILE A 117 -5.96 13.02 11.92
N GLU A 118 -4.73 13.31 12.33
CA GLU A 118 -4.40 14.56 13.03
C GLU A 118 -4.67 15.80 12.16
N ARG A 119 -4.23 15.79 10.91
CA ARG A 119 -4.42 16.89 9.96
C ARG A 119 -5.89 17.18 9.71
N TYR A 120 -6.68 16.16 9.36
CA TYR A 120 -8.12 16.30 9.13
C TYR A 120 -8.86 16.69 10.41
N GLY A 121 -8.48 16.15 11.55
CA GLY A 121 -9.08 16.51 12.82
C GLY A 121 -8.88 17.96 13.18
N LYS A 122 -7.66 18.49 13.06
CA LYS A 122 -7.35 19.91 13.27
C LYS A 122 -8.13 20.82 12.32
N GLU A 123 -8.22 20.44 11.04
CA GLU A 123 -9.01 21.17 10.05
C GLU A 123 -10.49 21.21 10.42
N GLN A 124 -11.08 20.08 10.81
CA GLN A 124 -12.48 20.00 11.23
C GLN A 124 -12.75 20.77 12.52
N CYS A 125 -11.84 20.78 13.48
CA CYS A 125 -11.95 21.62 14.68
C CYS A 125 -11.99 23.11 14.30
N LYS A 126 -11.12 23.53 13.38
CA LYS A 126 -11.10 24.92 12.89
C LYS A 126 -12.38 25.30 12.16
N ILE A 127 -12.89 24.44 11.28
CA ILE A 127 -14.12 24.70 10.51
C ILE A 127 -15.34 24.86 11.44
N HIS A 128 -15.39 24.04 12.49
CA HIS A 128 -16.54 24.05 13.41
C HIS A 128 -16.35 24.91 14.67
N GLY A 129 -15.25 25.65 14.78
CA GLY A 129 -14.96 26.50 15.94
C GLY A 129 -14.83 25.75 17.25
N VAL A 130 -14.37 24.48 17.19
CA VAL A 130 -14.17 23.61 18.37
C VAL A 130 -12.71 23.64 18.79
N GLU A 131 -12.46 23.68 20.10
CA GLU A 131 -11.10 23.62 20.63
C GLU A 131 -10.41 22.31 20.20
N PRO A 132 -9.19 22.36 19.63
CA PRO A 132 -8.51 21.18 19.08
C PRO A 132 -7.84 20.36 20.21
N THR A 133 -8.63 19.81 21.13
CA THR A 133 -8.14 18.83 22.09
C THR A 133 -7.72 17.56 21.36
N LYS A 134 -6.80 16.80 21.93
CA LYS A 134 -6.32 15.55 21.32
C LYS A 134 -7.47 14.58 20.99
N GLU A 135 -8.45 14.49 21.87
CA GLU A 135 -9.62 13.60 21.70
C GLU A 135 -10.53 14.07 20.54
N GLU A 136 -10.87 15.37 20.48
CA GLU A 136 -11.69 15.93 19.42
C GLU A 136 -10.99 15.85 18.05
N VAL A 137 -9.69 16.09 18.01
CA VAL A 137 -8.88 15.95 16.78
C VAL A 137 -8.93 14.51 16.27
N ILE A 138 -8.65 13.52 17.10
CA ILE A 138 -8.69 12.11 16.71
C ILE A 138 -10.09 11.73 16.23
N LYS A 139 -11.13 12.00 17.03
CA LYS A 139 -12.52 11.68 16.73
C LYS A 139 -13.01 12.24 15.38
N ARG A 140 -12.67 13.50 15.10
CA ARG A 140 -13.06 14.18 13.84
C ARG A 140 -12.23 13.70 12.66
N GLY A 141 -10.94 13.48 12.88
CA GLY A 141 -10.05 12.97 11.86
C GLY A 141 -10.39 11.54 11.43
N GLU A 142 -10.67 10.66 12.38
CA GLU A 142 -11.11 9.29 12.09
C GLU A 142 -12.37 9.26 11.23
N LYS A 143 -13.36 10.13 11.49
CA LYS A 143 -14.58 10.21 10.66
C LYS A 143 -14.29 10.56 9.19
N ILE A 144 -13.33 11.47 8.94
CA ILE A 144 -12.96 11.83 7.56
C ILE A 144 -12.23 10.68 6.89
N VAL A 145 -11.30 10.04 7.60
CA VAL A 145 -10.56 8.88 7.10
C VAL A 145 -11.51 7.69 6.87
N GLU A 146 -12.49 7.47 7.75
CA GLU A 146 -13.53 6.45 7.59
C GLU A 146 -14.39 6.70 6.34
N ALA A 147 -14.81 7.94 6.11
CA ALA A 147 -15.57 8.29 4.91
C ALA A 147 -14.80 8.04 3.61
N LYS A 148 -13.47 8.17 3.64
CA LYS A 148 -12.60 7.94 2.48
C LYS A 148 -12.19 6.47 2.30
N TYR A 149 -11.85 5.79 3.37
CA TYR A 149 -11.15 4.50 3.35
C TYR A 149 -11.76 3.42 4.24
N GLY A 150 -12.90 3.68 4.86
CA GLY A 150 -13.51 2.76 5.85
C GLY A 150 -13.69 1.35 5.36
N ASN A 151 -14.11 1.17 4.10
CA ASN A 151 -14.25 -0.16 3.50
C ASN A 151 -12.92 -0.91 3.41
N LEU A 152 -11.83 -0.20 3.07
CA LEU A 152 -10.49 -0.77 2.96
C LEU A 152 -9.95 -1.12 4.35
N PHE A 153 -10.19 -0.26 5.33
CA PHE A 153 -9.78 -0.51 6.72
C PHE A 153 -10.50 -1.71 7.32
N GLN A 154 -11.82 -1.82 7.09
CA GLN A 154 -12.59 -3.01 7.51
C GLN A 154 -12.10 -4.30 6.85
N MET A 155 -11.73 -4.22 5.55
CA MET A 155 -11.17 -5.36 4.84
C MET A 155 -9.81 -5.77 5.46
N TYR A 156 -8.93 -4.81 5.72
CA TYR A 156 -7.65 -5.05 6.36
C TYR A 156 -7.82 -5.68 7.76
N GLU A 157 -8.68 -5.09 8.59
CA GLU A 157 -8.94 -5.57 9.95
C GLU A 157 -9.48 -7.00 9.96
N LYS A 158 -10.35 -7.36 9.00
CA LYS A 158 -10.84 -8.75 8.85
C LYS A 158 -9.75 -9.75 8.47
N ILE A 159 -8.72 -9.33 7.74
CA ILE A 159 -7.62 -10.20 7.27
C ILE A 159 -6.51 -10.29 8.31
N VAL A 160 -6.13 -9.16 8.91
CA VAL A 160 -4.93 -9.04 9.76
C VAL A 160 -5.27 -9.03 11.25
N ALA A 161 -6.54 -8.78 11.60
CA ALA A 161 -7.04 -8.60 12.98
C ALA A 161 -6.41 -7.39 13.71
N GLU A 162 -5.92 -6.39 12.96
CA GLU A 162 -5.40 -5.14 13.50
C GLU A 162 -6.22 -3.95 13.01
N ASN A 163 -6.47 -2.97 13.90
CA ASN A 163 -7.26 -1.78 13.59
C ASN A 163 -6.38 -0.68 13.00
N PRO A 164 -6.56 -0.31 11.70
CA PRO A 164 -5.72 0.68 11.02
C PRO A 164 -5.81 2.11 11.56
N TYR A 165 -6.83 2.45 12.33
CA TYR A 165 -6.93 3.74 13.00
C TYR A 165 -5.96 3.87 14.19
N LYS A 166 -5.51 2.74 14.75
CA LYS A 166 -4.68 2.70 15.96
C LYS A 166 -3.26 2.19 15.71
N THR A 167 -3.11 1.35 14.69
CA THR A 167 -1.83 0.69 14.37
C THR A 167 -1.56 0.86 12.89
N PRO A 168 -0.34 1.23 12.48
CA PRO A 168 0.03 1.28 11.06
C PRO A 168 -0.24 -0.03 10.35
N MET A 169 -0.79 0.04 9.13
CA MET A 169 -1.01 -1.12 8.29
C MET A 169 0.33 -1.66 7.78
N MET A 170 0.47 -2.97 7.69
CA MET A 170 1.57 -3.60 6.97
C MET A 170 1.19 -3.77 5.50
N ILE A 171 2.08 -3.33 4.61
CA ILE A 171 1.97 -3.51 3.17
C ILE A 171 3.29 -4.04 2.60
N TYR A 172 3.21 -4.75 1.47
CA TYR A 172 4.41 -5.21 0.80
C TYR A 172 4.24 -5.17 -0.73
N PRO A 173 5.35 -5.07 -1.50
CA PRO A 173 5.30 -5.16 -2.94
C PRO A 173 5.09 -6.62 -3.38
N ALA A 174 4.04 -6.87 -4.15
CA ALA A 174 3.78 -8.20 -4.68
C ALA A 174 3.37 -8.16 -6.15
N THR A 175 3.56 -9.28 -6.84
CA THR A 175 3.15 -9.46 -8.22
C THR A 175 1.64 -9.26 -8.34
N HIS A 176 1.24 -8.33 -9.19
CA HIS A 176 -0.17 -8.05 -9.47
C HIS A 176 -0.66 -8.90 -10.63
N TYR A 177 -0.11 -8.69 -11.83
CA TYR A 177 -0.43 -9.45 -13.04
C TYR A 177 0.69 -9.32 -14.07
N THR A 178 0.65 -10.20 -15.09
CA THR A 178 1.53 -10.09 -16.25
C THR A 178 0.88 -9.14 -17.25
N MET A 179 1.57 -8.08 -17.61
CA MET A 179 1.12 -7.12 -18.62
C MET A 179 1.20 -7.74 -20.02
N GLY A 180 0.60 -7.04 -20.99
CA GLY A 180 0.46 -7.54 -22.34
C GLY A 180 -0.79 -8.39 -22.50
N GLY A 181 -0.79 -9.31 -23.43
CA GLY A 181 -1.93 -10.15 -23.71
C GLY A 181 -1.97 -10.59 -25.18
N ILE A 182 -3.10 -11.09 -25.62
CA ILE A 182 -3.30 -11.49 -27.01
C ILE A 182 -3.27 -10.24 -27.90
N TRP A 183 -2.41 -10.26 -28.93
CA TRP A 183 -2.38 -9.18 -29.91
C TRP A 183 -3.71 -9.10 -30.65
N VAL A 184 -4.24 -7.91 -30.82
CA VAL A 184 -5.45 -7.64 -31.61
C VAL A 184 -5.24 -6.40 -32.49
N ASP A 185 -5.98 -6.34 -33.58
CA ASP A 185 -6.09 -5.17 -34.42
C ASP A 185 -7.06 -4.13 -33.81
N TYR A 186 -7.28 -3.02 -34.50
CA TYR A 186 -8.19 -1.97 -34.08
C TYR A 186 -9.64 -2.45 -33.87
N ASN A 187 -10.05 -3.53 -34.53
CA ASN A 187 -11.38 -4.12 -34.39
C ASN A 187 -11.43 -5.25 -33.37
N LEU A 188 -10.40 -5.38 -32.53
CA LEU A 188 -10.23 -6.42 -31.50
C LEU A 188 -10.09 -7.85 -32.07
N MET A 189 -9.82 -8.00 -33.36
CA MET A 189 -9.58 -9.29 -33.96
C MET A 189 -8.13 -9.71 -33.75
N THR A 190 -7.93 -10.97 -33.36
CA THR A 190 -6.60 -11.56 -33.18
C THR A 190 -5.98 -11.91 -34.56
N THR A 191 -4.76 -12.43 -34.58
CA THR A 191 -4.14 -12.98 -35.79
C THR A 191 -4.83 -14.25 -36.32
N ILE A 192 -5.84 -14.74 -35.60
CA ILE A 192 -6.69 -15.85 -36.06
C ILE A 192 -7.99 -15.25 -36.61
N PRO A 193 -8.30 -15.41 -37.91
CA PRO A 193 -9.51 -14.84 -38.47
C PRO A 193 -10.79 -15.30 -37.76
N GLY A 194 -11.66 -14.34 -37.42
CA GLY A 194 -12.91 -14.57 -36.70
C GLY A 194 -12.77 -14.80 -35.20
N CYS A 195 -11.55 -14.74 -34.64
CA CYS A 195 -11.30 -14.83 -33.22
C CYS A 195 -10.99 -13.43 -32.64
N TYR A 196 -11.75 -13.02 -31.66
CA TYR A 196 -11.63 -11.71 -31.01
C TYR A 196 -11.22 -11.86 -29.55
N ALA A 197 -10.37 -10.95 -29.06
CA ALA A 197 -10.02 -10.86 -27.64
C ALA A 197 -10.42 -9.50 -27.09
N ILE A 198 -11.21 -9.51 -26.01
CA ILE A 198 -11.76 -8.31 -25.36
C ILE A 198 -11.32 -8.20 -23.92
N GLY A 199 -11.43 -7.00 -23.36
CA GLY A 199 -11.04 -6.72 -21.99
C GLY A 199 -9.55 -6.95 -21.75
N GLU A 200 -9.19 -7.32 -20.53
CA GLU A 200 -7.79 -7.52 -20.10
C GLU A 200 -7.09 -8.72 -20.79
N ALA A 201 -7.83 -9.57 -21.52
CA ALA A 201 -7.26 -10.66 -22.30
C ALA A 201 -6.49 -10.17 -23.53
N ASN A 202 -6.86 -9.02 -24.12
CA ASN A 202 -6.07 -8.39 -25.16
C ASN A 202 -4.89 -7.62 -24.55
N PHE A 203 -3.87 -7.32 -25.38
CA PHE A 203 -2.78 -6.50 -24.89
C PHE A 203 -3.25 -5.07 -24.63
N SER A 204 -2.93 -4.55 -23.47
CA SER A 204 -3.16 -3.14 -23.11
C SER A 204 -1.90 -2.59 -22.48
N ASP A 205 -1.55 -1.38 -22.86
CA ASP A 205 -0.43 -0.64 -22.28
C ASP A 205 -0.94 0.20 -21.09
N HIS A 206 -1.25 -0.47 -20.00
CA HIS A 206 -1.71 0.20 -18.78
C HIS A 206 -0.55 0.65 -17.89
#